data_77d3784ab928e49062cadbaf90c3503f
#
_entry.id   77d3784ab928e49062cadbaf90c3503f
#
_cell.length_a   1.000
_cell.length_b   1.000
_cell.length_c   1.000
_cell.angle_alpha   90.00
_cell.angle_beta   90.00
_cell.angle_gamma   90.00
#
_symmetry.space_group_name_H-M   'P 1'
#
loop_
_entity.id
_entity.type
_entity.pdbx_description
1 polymer ?
#
loop_
_entity_poly.entity_id
_entity_poly.type
_entity_poly.pdbx_seq_one_letter_code
_entity_poly.pdbx_strand_id
1 'polypeptide(L)'
;MQLFQRRRWTQPDRVDAGLDAFVHQLAWIDAHTGLAMAGWRRTDSDGATGSILASTIYDDHAWFLAEVARLQALVDYAPVNEAAAVLMVGEDAFERWDSPVDTPDGWAPGEERFRQTTGPLDLLAEYPGWTNAEGADGLVSWFPADEQRPGEAPTAADGCRIEEWSRIH
;
A
#
# COMPACT_ATOMS: atom_id res chain seq x y z
N MET A 1 7.14 -14.66 -0.59
CA MET A 1 6.50 -13.55 0.13
C MET A 1 5.76 -12.68 -0.87
N GLN A 2 4.61 -12.17 -0.52
CA GLN A 2 3.78 -11.33 -1.38
C GLN A 2 3.36 -10.07 -0.64
N LEU A 3 3.21 -8.97 -1.37
CA LEU A 3 2.69 -7.70 -0.90
C LEU A 3 1.37 -7.42 -1.60
N PHE A 4 0.33 -7.17 -0.84
CA PHE A 4 -0.93 -6.63 -1.32
C PHE A 4 -1.01 -5.15 -1.00
N GLN A 5 -1.44 -4.36 -1.97
CA GLN A 5 -1.72 -2.94 -1.81
C GLN A 5 -3.13 -2.62 -2.32
N ARG A 6 -3.85 -1.81 -1.56
CA ARG A 6 -5.15 -1.23 -1.94
C ARG A 6 -5.04 0.28 -1.83
N ARG A 7 -5.15 0.96 -2.96
CA ARG A 7 -5.14 2.42 -3.04
C ARG A 7 -6.56 2.96 -3.12
N ARG A 8 -6.80 4.05 -2.39
CA ARG A 8 -8.07 4.76 -2.36
C ARG A 8 -7.83 6.28 -2.36
N TRP A 9 -8.87 7.02 -2.64
CA TRP A 9 -8.86 8.48 -2.62
C TRP A 9 -10.02 8.98 -1.79
N THR A 10 -9.75 9.88 -0.84
CA THR A 10 -10.79 10.52 -0.04
C THR A 10 -11.49 11.62 -0.85
N GLN A 11 -12.71 11.95 -0.46
CA GLN A 11 -13.36 13.14 -0.98
C GLN A 11 -12.54 14.40 -0.63
N PRO A 12 -12.28 15.32 -1.59
CA PRO A 12 -11.36 16.44 -1.38
C PRO A 12 -11.76 17.40 -0.24
N ASP A 13 -13.05 17.52 0.02
CA ASP A 13 -13.63 18.35 1.08
C ASP A 13 -13.78 17.62 2.43
N ARG A 14 -13.45 16.33 2.48
CA ARG A 14 -13.62 15.48 3.65
C ARG A 14 -12.39 14.60 3.95
N VAL A 15 -11.20 15.10 3.65
CA VAL A 15 -9.95 14.32 3.75
C VAL A 15 -9.74 13.76 5.15
N ASP A 16 -9.84 14.59 6.19
CA ASP A 16 -9.60 14.15 7.57
C ASP A 16 -10.62 13.08 8.02
N ALA A 17 -11.91 13.29 7.70
CA ALA A 17 -12.93 12.28 8.00
C ALA A 17 -12.69 10.97 7.24
N GLY A 18 -12.21 11.04 6.00
CA GLY A 18 -11.84 9.88 5.21
C GLY A 18 -10.64 9.13 5.79
N LEU A 19 -9.63 9.86 6.26
CA LEU A 19 -8.47 9.28 6.95
C LEU A 19 -8.88 8.58 8.25
N ASP A 20 -9.69 9.23 9.08
CA ASP A 20 -10.17 8.65 10.34
C ASP A 20 -10.99 7.39 10.12
N ALA A 21 -11.90 7.40 9.16
CA ALA A 21 -12.70 6.22 8.81
C ALA A 21 -11.83 5.08 8.26
N PHE A 22 -10.81 5.40 7.47
CA PHE A 22 -9.88 4.43 6.94
C PHE A 22 -9.02 3.77 8.05
N VAL A 23 -8.47 4.58 8.95
CA VAL A 23 -7.73 4.07 10.12
C VAL A 23 -8.61 3.17 10.98
N HIS A 24 -9.85 3.59 11.23
CA HIS A 24 -10.83 2.77 11.96
C HIS A 24 -11.10 1.43 11.26
N GLN A 25 -11.25 1.44 9.93
CA GLN A 25 -11.45 0.22 9.14
C GLN A 25 -10.25 -0.73 9.26
N LEU A 26 -9.02 -0.22 9.15
CA LEU A 26 -7.82 -1.06 9.27
C LEU A 26 -7.68 -1.65 10.67
N ALA A 27 -7.86 -0.83 11.71
CA ALA A 27 -7.83 -1.30 13.10
C ALA A 27 -8.89 -2.37 13.38
N TRP A 28 -10.08 -2.23 12.76
CA TRP A 28 -11.12 -3.24 12.85
C TRP A 28 -10.71 -4.56 12.17
N ILE A 29 -10.10 -4.48 10.97
CA ILE A 29 -9.58 -5.64 10.25
C ILE A 29 -8.53 -6.37 11.08
N ASP A 30 -7.55 -5.66 11.62
CA ASP A 30 -6.48 -6.23 12.47
C ASP A 30 -7.04 -6.94 13.71
N ALA A 31 -8.09 -6.37 14.33
CA ALA A 31 -8.70 -6.95 15.51
C ALA A 31 -9.52 -8.23 15.24
N HIS A 32 -9.98 -8.45 13.99
CA HIS A 32 -10.92 -9.52 13.65
C HIS A 32 -10.38 -10.54 12.65
N THR A 33 -9.19 -10.31 12.10
CA THR A 33 -8.56 -11.20 11.11
C THR A 33 -7.10 -11.48 11.47
N GLY A 34 -6.45 -12.35 10.72
CA GLY A 34 -4.99 -12.53 10.78
C GLY A 34 -4.21 -11.57 9.89
N LEU A 35 -4.90 -10.68 9.17
CA LEU A 35 -4.27 -9.71 8.29
C LEU A 35 -3.63 -8.59 9.14
N ALA A 36 -2.31 -8.44 9.05
CA ALA A 36 -1.60 -7.32 9.65
C ALA A 36 -1.59 -6.16 8.65
N MET A 37 -2.50 -5.21 8.83
CA MET A 37 -2.66 -4.10 7.90
C MET A 37 -1.78 -2.91 8.28
N ALA A 38 -1.17 -2.29 7.27
CA ALA A 38 -0.51 -1.00 7.40
C ALA A 38 -1.28 0.05 6.58
N GLY A 39 -1.52 1.20 7.18
CA GLY A 39 -2.20 2.32 6.54
C GLY A 39 -1.25 3.49 6.31
N TRP A 40 -1.32 4.11 5.14
CA TRP A 40 -0.43 5.16 4.70
C TRP A 40 -1.19 6.30 4.06
N ARG A 41 -0.69 7.51 4.23
CA ARG A 41 -1.15 8.73 3.56
C ARG A 41 -0.04 9.24 2.65
N ARG A 42 -0.38 9.62 1.43
CA ARG A 42 0.56 10.23 0.48
C ARG A 42 0.96 11.64 0.94
N THR A 43 2.24 11.98 0.83
CA THR A 43 2.80 13.22 1.37
C THR A 43 3.63 14.03 0.38
N ASP A 44 3.91 13.52 -0.81
CA ASP A 44 4.64 14.27 -1.84
C ASP A 44 3.81 15.42 -2.44
N SER A 45 4.49 16.38 -3.06
CA SER A 45 3.86 17.58 -3.63
C SER A 45 2.91 17.29 -4.78
N ASP A 46 3.11 16.17 -5.49
CA ASP A 46 2.24 15.70 -6.56
C ASP A 46 1.11 14.82 -6.00
N GLY A 47 1.14 14.59 -4.69
CA GLY A 47 0.15 13.81 -4.00
C GLY A 47 -1.22 14.43 -4.12
N ALA A 48 -2.13 13.77 -4.82
CA ALA A 48 -3.53 14.11 -4.71
C ALA A 48 -3.88 14.10 -3.22
N THR A 49 -4.18 15.26 -2.66
CA THR A 49 -4.64 15.41 -1.28
C THR A 49 -5.70 14.34 -1.03
N GLY A 50 -5.49 13.51 -0.01
CA GLY A 50 -6.40 12.42 0.30
C GLY A 50 -6.11 11.06 -0.35
N SER A 51 -5.00 10.87 -1.06
CA SER A 51 -4.56 9.54 -1.48
C SER A 51 -4.09 8.73 -0.28
N ILE A 52 -4.66 7.53 -0.11
CA ILE A 52 -4.38 6.59 0.97
C ILE A 52 -4.08 5.21 0.42
N LEU A 53 -3.27 4.46 1.16
CA LEU A 53 -2.82 3.13 0.78
C LEU A 53 -2.95 2.19 1.99
N ALA A 54 -3.65 1.08 1.81
CA ALA A 54 -3.56 -0.06 2.71
C ALA A 54 -2.57 -1.08 2.15
N SER A 55 -1.74 -1.66 3.00
CA SER A 55 -0.83 -2.72 2.60
C SER A 55 -0.77 -3.83 3.63
N THR A 56 -0.52 -5.04 3.18
CA THR A 56 -0.19 -6.20 4.01
C THR A 56 0.77 -7.13 3.28
N ILE A 57 1.63 -7.78 4.03
CA ILE A 57 2.58 -8.77 3.53
C ILE A 57 2.15 -10.15 4.03
N TYR A 58 2.27 -11.15 3.17
CA TYR A 58 1.93 -12.53 3.49
C TYR A 58 2.80 -13.51 2.67
N ASP A 59 2.95 -14.73 3.16
CA ASP A 59 3.72 -15.76 2.48
C ASP A 59 2.84 -16.70 1.65
N ASP A 60 1.62 -16.95 2.09
CA ASP A 60 0.69 -17.88 1.46
C ASP A 60 -0.54 -17.14 0.89
N HIS A 61 -0.66 -17.16 -0.43
CA HIS A 61 -1.77 -16.50 -1.13
C HIS A 61 -3.12 -17.18 -0.83
N ALA A 62 -3.14 -18.50 -0.66
CA ALA A 62 -4.38 -19.21 -0.33
C ALA A 62 -4.87 -18.84 1.07
N TRP A 63 -3.95 -18.71 2.03
CA TRP A 63 -4.25 -18.18 3.36
C TRP A 63 -4.79 -16.74 3.29
N PHE A 64 -4.14 -15.87 2.52
CA PHE A 64 -4.59 -14.48 2.35
C PHE A 64 -6.02 -14.42 1.80
N LEU A 65 -6.33 -15.18 0.75
CA LEU A 65 -7.68 -15.24 0.19
C LEU A 65 -8.70 -15.78 1.18
N ALA A 66 -8.33 -16.77 2.00
CA ALA A 66 -9.19 -17.30 3.05
C ALA A 66 -9.49 -16.26 4.14
N GLU A 67 -8.49 -15.46 4.56
CA GLU A 67 -8.68 -14.36 5.50
C GLU A 67 -9.56 -13.24 4.91
N VAL A 68 -9.38 -12.89 3.65
CA VAL A 68 -10.26 -11.92 2.95
C VAL A 68 -11.70 -12.44 2.87
N ALA A 69 -11.90 -13.71 2.53
CA ALA A 69 -13.22 -14.32 2.50
C ALA A 69 -13.87 -14.35 3.90
N ARG A 70 -13.08 -14.67 4.93
CA ARG A 70 -13.53 -14.63 6.32
C ARG A 70 -13.95 -13.22 6.74
N LEU A 71 -13.15 -12.21 6.41
CA LEU A 71 -13.46 -10.80 6.66
C LEU A 71 -14.81 -10.42 6.04
N GLN A 72 -15.02 -10.76 4.76
CA GLN A 72 -16.25 -10.45 4.05
C GLN A 72 -17.49 -11.15 4.61
N ALA A 73 -17.33 -12.29 5.27
CA ALA A 73 -18.41 -13.04 5.90
C ALA A 73 -18.78 -12.52 7.30
N LEU A 74 -17.97 -11.64 7.90
CA LEU A 74 -18.29 -11.06 9.20
C LEU A 74 -19.42 -10.02 9.06
N VAL A 75 -20.51 -10.26 9.77
CA VAL A 75 -21.73 -9.42 9.70
C VAL A 75 -21.43 -7.94 10.02
N ASP A 76 -20.55 -7.72 11.00
CA ASP A 76 -20.21 -6.37 11.49
C ASP A 76 -19.18 -5.67 10.60
N TYR A 77 -18.59 -6.34 9.60
CA TYR A 77 -17.65 -5.70 8.66
C TYR A 77 -18.35 -4.79 7.64
N ALA A 78 -19.52 -5.17 7.16
CA ALA A 78 -20.23 -4.39 6.16
C ALA A 78 -20.48 -2.93 6.58
N PRO A 79 -20.99 -2.63 7.79
CA PRO A 79 -21.12 -1.25 8.27
C PRO A 79 -19.80 -0.49 8.36
N VAL A 80 -18.72 -1.14 8.80
CA VAL A 80 -17.39 -0.52 8.90
C VAL A 80 -16.84 -0.17 7.52
N ASN A 81 -16.97 -1.09 6.56
CA ASN A 81 -16.54 -0.87 5.19
C ASN A 81 -17.38 0.23 4.51
N GLU A 82 -18.69 0.25 4.72
CA GLU A 82 -19.58 1.27 4.15
C GLU A 82 -19.27 2.67 4.73
N ALA A 83 -19.05 2.77 6.04
CA ALA A 83 -18.66 4.04 6.68
C ALA A 83 -17.37 4.63 6.11
N ALA A 84 -16.40 3.79 5.73
CA ALA A 84 -15.21 4.25 5.02
C ALA A 84 -15.51 4.55 3.54
N ALA A 85 -16.27 3.69 2.86
CA ALA A 85 -16.53 3.80 1.43
C ALA A 85 -17.25 5.09 1.03
N VAL A 86 -18.22 5.55 1.84
CA VAL A 86 -18.97 6.78 1.57
C VAL A 86 -18.12 8.06 1.62
N LEU A 87 -16.91 7.98 2.15
CA LEU A 87 -15.94 9.07 2.21
C LEU A 87 -14.87 9.01 1.12
N MET A 88 -14.93 7.98 0.27
CA MET A 88 -13.99 7.77 -0.83
C MET A 88 -14.59 8.18 -2.16
N VAL A 89 -13.73 8.45 -3.14
CA VAL A 89 -14.10 8.77 -4.53
C VAL A 89 -13.38 7.85 -5.51
N GLY A 90 -14.02 7.60 -6.64
CA GLY A 90 -13.47 6.71 -7.68
C GLY A 90 -13.52 5.24 -7.29
N GLU A 91 -12.83 4.44 -8.07
CA GLU A 91 -12.69 3.01 -7.83
C GLU A 91 -11.41 2.73 -7.03
N ASP A 92 -11.46 1.69 -6.20
CA ASP A 92 -10.27 1.21 -5.49
C ASP A 92 -9.28 0.60 -6.51
N ALA A 93 -8.01 0.93 -6.41
CA ALA A 93 -6.95 0.25 -7.15
C ALA A 93 -6.32 -0.82 -6.26
N PHE A 94 -6.23 -2.03 -6.81
CA PHE A 94 -5.62 -3.18 -6.14
C PHE A 94 -4.36 -3.59 -6.89
N GLU A 95 -3.29 -3.80 -6.15
CA GLU A 95 -2.00 -4.24 -6.70
C GLU A 95 -1.49 -5.42 -5.86
N ARG A 96 -0.94 -6.41 -6.53
CA ARG A 96 -0.26 -7.55 -5.91
C ARG A 96 1.16 -7.66 -6.44
N TRP A 97 2.10 -7.81 -5.55
CA TRP A 97 3.51 -7.85 -5.85
C TRP A 97 4.14 -9.11 -5.28
N ASP A 98 4.98 -9.76 -6.06
CA ASP A 98 5.76 -10.94 -5.65
C ASP A 98 7.20 -10.51 -5.36
N SER A 99 7.77 -10.97 -4.24
CA SER A 99 9.20 -10.81 -3.97
C SER A 99 9.95 -12.00 -4.52
N PRO A 100 10.96 -11.79 -5.39
CA PRO A 100 11.80 -12.87 -5.90
C PRO A 100 12.83 -13.38 -4.87
N VAL A 101 13.02 -12.62 -3.79
CA VAL A 101 13.97 -12.92 -2.70
C VAL A 101 13.32 -12.68 -1.36
N ASP A 102 13.95 -13.13 -0.30
CA ASP A 102 13.58 -12.77 1.08
C ASP A 102 13.42 -11.25 1.17
N THR A 103 12.43 -10.81 1.96
CA THR A 103 12.04 -9.40 2.07
C THR A 103 13.27 -8.51 2.10
N PRO A 104 13.33 -7.47 1.24
CA PRO A 104 14.39 -6.49 1.38
C PRO A 104 14.40 -5.97 2.82
N ASP A 105 15.57 -6.01 3.46
CA ASP A 105 15.77 -5.38 4.77
C ASP A 105 15.23 -3.95 4.70
N GLY A 106 14.23 -3.63 5.49
CA GLY A 106 13.61 -2.30 5.49
C GLY A 106 12.08 -2.29 5.33
N TRP A 107 11.44 -3.37 4.92
CA TRP A 107 9.98 -3.48 5.00
C TRP A 107 9.53 -3.91 6.40
N ALA A 108 9.92 -3.13 7.41
CA ALA A 108 9.44 -3.37 8.76
C ALA A 108 8.06 -2.72 8.95
N PRO A 109 7.10 -3.41 9.57
CA PRO A 109 5.79 -2.84 9.92
C PRO A 109 5.85 -1.61 10.82
N GLY A 110 7.02 -1.25 11.34
CA GLY A 110 7.25 -0.14 12.26
C GLY A 110 7.77 1.16 11.63
N GLU A 111 8.04 1.18 10.33
CA GLU A 111 8.54 2.39 9.68
C GLU A 111 7.44 3.45 9.57
N GLU A 112 7.81 4.70 9.84
CA GLU A 112 6.88 5.83 9.83
C GLU A 112 6.70 6.45 8.44
N ARG A 113 7.69 6.28 7.56
CA ARG A 113 7.71 6.89 6.21
C ARG A 113 8.42 5.98 5.23
N PHE A 114 7.93 5.96 3.98
CA PHE A 114 8.65 5.31 2.89
C PHE A 114 8.47 6.06 1.56
N ARG A 115 9.41 5.82 0.65
CA ARG A 115 9.31 6.23 -0.75
C ARG A 115 9.16 4.99 -1.60
N GLN A 116 8.19 5.01 -2.50
CA GLN A 116 7.91 3.95 -3.45
C GLN A 116 8.18 4.43 -4.87
N THR A 117 8.91 3.64 -5.64
CA THR A 117 9.07 3.83 -7.09
C THR A 117 8.46 2.64 -7.80
N THR A 118 7.54 2.89 -8.72
CA THR A 118 6.88 1.88 -9.56
C THR A 118 7.16 2.20 -11.01
N GLY A 119 7.56 1.23 -11.79
CA GLY A 119 7.86 1.43 -13.22
C GLY A 119 8.26 0.13 -13.91
N PRO A 120 8.65 0.21 -15.19
CA PRO A 120 9.09 -0.94 -15.96
C PRO A 120 10.16 -1.77 -15.22
N LEU A 121 10.00 -3.09 -15.21
CA LEU A 121 10.86 -3.99 -14.45
C LEU A 121 12.32 -3.92 -14.88
N ASP A 122 12.59 -3.72 -16.17
CA ASP A 122 13.93 -3.59 -16.72
C ASP A 122 14.69 -2.37 -16.17
N LEU A 123 13.98 -1.26 -15.87
CA LEU A 123 14.56 -0.09 -15.23
C LEU A 123 14.83 -0.28 -13.74
N LEU A 124 14.11 -1.19 -13.10
CA LEU A 124 14.19 -1.43 -11.65
C LEU A 124 14.95 -2.71 -11.30
N ALA A 125 15.43 -3.47 -12.29
CA ALA A 125 16.03 -4.80 -12.09
C ALA A 125 17.29 -4.82 -11.23
N GLU A 126 18.02 -3.71 -11.14
CA GLU A 126 19.21 -3.59 -10.30
C GLU A 126 18.91 -3.27 -8.83
N TYR A 127 17.65 -2.99 -8.52
CA TYR A 127 17.23 -2.64 -7.17
C TYR A 127 16.48 -3.81 -6.52
N PRO A 128 16.77 -4.13 -5.24
CA PRO A 128 15.98 -5.09 -4.50
C PRO A 128 14.53 -4.60 -4.42
N GLY A 129 13.59 -5.40 -4.89
CA GLY A 129 12.21 -4.95 -4.98
C GLY A 129 11.24 -6.08 -5.27
N TRP A 130 10.05 -5.66 -5.59
CA TRP A 130 8.91 -6.51 -5.88
C TRP A 130 8.60 -6.51 -7.37
N THR A 131 8.09 -7.59 -7.90
CA THR A 131 7.58 -7.68 -9.27
C THR A 131 6.07 -7.75 -9.24
N ASN A 132 5.41 -7.07 -10.17
CA ASN A 132 3.95 -7.17 -10.30
C ASN A 132 3.58 -8.61 -10.65
N ALA A 133 2.67 -9.20 -9.89
CA ALA A 133 2.23 -10.58 -10.07
C ALA A 133 1.47 -10.81 -11.41
N GLU A 134 0.96 -9.75 -12.02
CA GLU A 134 0.11 -9.79 -13.21
C GLU A 134 0.64 -8.93 -14.37
N GLY A 135 1.82 -8.32 -14.22
CA GLY A 135 2.36 -7.37 -15.20
C GLY A 135 3.87 -7.36 -15.32
N ALA A 136 4.38 -6.40 -16.07
CA ALA A 136 5.81 -6.21 -16.33
C ALA A 136 6.44 -5.09 -15.49
N ASP A 137 5.72 -4.59 -14.48
CA ASP A 137 6.21 -3.53 -13.62
C ASP A 137 6.95 -4.08 -12.40
N GLY A 138 7.92 -3.30 -11.94
CA GLY A 138 8.61 -3.48 -10.66
C GLY A 138 8.18 -2.43 -9.65
N LEU A 139 8.33 -2.76 -8.39
CA LEU A 139 8.13 -1.85 -7.27
C LEU A 139 9.32 -1.94 -6.34
N VAL A 140 9.91 -0.80 -6.06
CA VAL A 140 11.03 -0.67 -5.13
C VAL A 140 10.64 0.32 -4.03
N SER A 141 10.87 -0.05 -2.78
CA SER A 141 10.59 0.80 -1.63
C SER A 141 11.87 1.11 -0.88
N TRP A 142 12.02 2.34 -0.43
CA TRP A 142 13.12 2.81 0.39
C TRP A 142 12.62 3.28 1.75
N PHE A 143 13.32 2.84 2.80
CA PHE A 143 13.08 3.20 4.18
C PHE A 143 14.40 3.60 4.86
N PRO A 144 14.41 4.69 5.63
CA PRO A 144 13.42 5.78 5.66
C PRO A 144 13.37 6.56 4.33
N ALA A 145 12.32 7.35 4.11
CA ALA A 145 12.10 8.08 2.85
C ALA A 145 13.18 9.12 2.52
N ASP A 146 13.96 9.55 3.51
CA ASP A 146 15.02 10.54 3.42
C ASP A 146 16.43 9.92 3.27
N GLU A 147 16.58 8.59 3.33
CA GLU A 147 17.83 7.95 2.98
C GLU A 147 18.19 8.16 1.51
N GLN A 148 19.47 8.44 1.25
CA GLN A 148 19.95 8.59 -0.11
C GLN A 148 19.77 7.29 -0.88
N ARG A 149 19.18 7.40 -2.06
CA ARG A 149 19.05 6.29 -2.98
C ARG A 149 20.42 5.75 -3.33
N PRO A 150 20.62 4.43 -3.39
CA PRO A 150 21.83 3.87 -3.96
C PRO A 150 21.89 4.22 -5.46
N GLY A 151 22.88 5.01 -5.86
CA GLY A 151 23.10 5.35 -7.26
C GLY A 151 22.07 6.29 -7.89
N GLU A 152 22.04 6.32 -9.21
CA GLU A 152 21.06 7.05 -10.02
C GLU A 152 19.77 6.24 -10.14
N ALA A 153 18.92 6.28 -9.09
CA ALA A 153 17.64 5.59 -9.16
C ALA A 153 16.76 6.16 -10.29
N PRO A 154 15.96 5.32 -10.98
CA PRO A 154 15.04 5.78 -12.02
C PRO A 154 14.13 6.89 -11.51
N THR A 155 13.84 7.84 -12.39
CA THR A 155 13.09 9.06 -12.08
C THR A 155 11.73 9.07 -12.80
N ALA A 156 10.93 10.08 -12.54
CA ALA A 156 9.69 10.29 -13.28
C ALA A 156 9.95 10.56 -14.79
N ALA A 157 11.13 11.10 -15.15
CA ALA A 157 11.53 11.29 -16.55
C ALA A 157 11.75 9.95 -17.28
N ASP A 158 12.05 8.89 -16.56
CA ASP A 158 12.22 7.53 -17.08
C ASP A 158 10.90 6.75 -17.16
N GLY A 159 9.76 7.41 -16.89
CA GLY A 159 8.44 6.79 -16.88
C GLY A 159 8.07 6.12 -15.58
N CYS A 160 8.86 6.32 -14.52
CA CYS A 160 8.56 5.78 -13.19
C CYS A 160 7.60 6.68 -12.40
N ARG A 161 6.71 6.06 -11.63
CA ARG A 161 5.87 6.73 -10.64
C ARG A 161 6.60 6.72 -9.30
N ILE A 162 6.84 7.90 -8.74
CA ILE A 162 7.50 8.06 -7.44
C ILE A 162 6.50 8.66 -6.47
N GLU A 163 6.36 8.05 -5.31
CA GLU A 163 5.39 8.43 -4.30
C GLU A 163 6.02 8.39 -2.91
N GLU A 164 5.66 9.35 -2.07
CA GLU A 164 6.08 9.40 -0.67
C GLU A 164 4.88 9.19 0.25
N TRP A 165 5.07 8.36 1.25
CA TRP A 165 4.02 7.89 2.13
C TRP A 165 4.42 8.06 3.60
N SER A 166 3.48 8.50 4.43
CA SER A 166 3.61 8.52 5.89
C SER A 166 2.60 7.58 6.54
N ARG A 167 3.04 6.88 7.58
CA ARG A 167 2.22 5.94 8.34
C ARG A 167 1.09 6.66 9.06
N ILE A 168 -0.09 6.06 9.04
CA ILE A 168 -1.28 6.52 9.77
C ILE A 168 -1.95 5.38 10.55
N HIS A 169 -1.54 4.13 10.31
CA HIS A 169 -1.99 2.92 11.04
C HIS A 169 -0.91 1.84 11.06
#